data_e4bcbd0cd25b61b62db84de565bb9174
#
_entry.id   e4bcbd0cd25b61b62db84de565bb9174
#
_cell.length_a   1.000
_cell.length_b   1.000
_cell.length_c   1.000
_cell.angle_alpha   90.00
_cell.angle_beta   90.00
_cell.angle_gamma   90.00
#
_symmetry.space_group_name_H-M   'P 1'
#
loop_
_entity.id
_entity.type
_entity.pdbx_description
1 polymer ?
#
loop_
_entity_poly.entity_id
_entity_poly.type
_entity_poly.pdbx_seq_one_letter_code
_entity_poly.pdbx_strand_id
1 'polypeptide(L)'
;MSDCCSPKGYRWIFSEKRAHAEARRYRRRGLDPTSRRIAELLKQQGVEGRTLLEVGGGIGAIQIELLKAGITRAVNIELTPTYEGAAQTLLRETGLADRVERRVMDFAEATREVEVADIVILNRVLCCYPDMPKLAGAAADHAREVLLVSFPKERWWTRVVISLGDLALRVGRRQFQIFLHAPDKIIATVERHGLKIVSNETSFFWQVASLRRTALAPRSGHA
;
A
#
# COMPACT_ATOMS: atom_id res chain seq x y z
N MET A 1 -19.88 -1.95 -10.03
CA MET A 1 -18.41 -1.95 -10.31
C MET A 1 -18.24 -1.89 -11.81
N SER A 2 -17.48 -0.92 -12.33
CA SER A 2 -17.21 -0.84 -13.77
C SER A 2 -16.38 -2.07 -14.19
N ASP A 3 -16.69 -2.65 -15.36
CA ASP A 3 -16.04 -3.86 -15.91
C ASP A 3 -14.51 -3.75 -16.08
N CYS A 4 -13.92 -2.58 -15.92
CA CYS A 4 -12.49 -2.32 -16.17
C CYS A 4 -11.54 -2.88 -15.10
N CYS A 5 -12.02 -3.19 -13.89
CA CYS A 5 -11.19 -3.67 -12.77
C CYS A 5 -11.77 -4.96 -12.19
N SER A 6 -12.00 -5.93 -13.08
CA SER A 6 -12.49 -7.25 -12.67
C SER A 6 -11.39 -8.04 -11.94
N PRO A 7 -11.75 -8.99 -11.07
CA PRO A 7 -10.78 -9.91 -10.45
C PRO A 7 -9.89 -10.62 -11.47
N LYS A 8 -10.39 -10.90 -12.68
CA LYS A 8 -9.60 -11.49 -13.78
C LYS A 8 -8.52 -10.54 -14.29
N GLY A 9 -8.84 -9.24 -14.43
CA GLY A 9 -7.88 -8.21 -14.87
C GLY A 9 -6.73 -8.05 -13.88
N TYR A 10 -7.02 -7.99 -12.58
CA TYR A 10 -6.00 -7.95 -11.54
C TYR A 10 -5.09 -9.17 -11.54
N ARG A 11 -5.65 -10.39 -11.62
CA ARG A 11 -4.87 -11.65 -11.66
C ARG A 11 -3.96 -11.75 -12.87
N TRP A 12 -4.29 -11.11 -13.98
CA TRP A 12 -3.44 -11.08 -15.15
C TRP A 12 -2.22 -10.17 -14.96
N ILE A 13 -2.43 -8.95 -14.45
CA ILE A 13 -1.35 -7.98 -14.16
C ILE A 13 -0.49 -8.46 -12.99
N PHE A 14 -1.11 -8.89 -11.92
CA PHE A 14 -0.47 -9.38 -10.69
C PHE A 14 -0.45 -10.90 -10.69
N SER A 15 0.30 -11.50 -11.64
CA SER A 15 0.35 -12.95 -11.83
C SER A 15 1.34 -13.64 -10.88
N GLU A 16 1.17 -14.95 -10.66
CA GLU A 16 2.10 -15.77 -9.87
C GLU A 16 3.55 -15.70 -10.42
N LYS A 17 3.70 -15.69 -11.76
CA LYS A 17 5.02 -15.53 -12.41
C LYS A 17 5.69 -14.24 -11.98
N ARG A 18 4.93 -13.14 -11.87
CA ARG A 18 5.41 -11.85 -11.40
C ARG A 18 5.75 -11.91 -9.91
N ALA A 19 4.90 -12.50 -9.07
CA ALA A 19 5.16 -12.69 -7.65
C ALA A 19 6.48 -13.44 -7.40
N HIS A 20 6.71 -14.56 -8.12
CA HIS A 20 7.96 -15.31 -8.05
C HIS A 20 9.18 -14.50 -8.54
N ALA A 21 9.03 -13.68 -9.58
CA ALA A 21 10.11 -12.82 -10.07
C ALA A 21 10.45 -11.72 -9.03
N GLU A 22 9.45 -11.10 -8.42
CA GLU A 22 9.63 -10.11 -7.35
C GLU A 22 10.30 -10.74 -6.12
N ALA A 23 9.88 -11.94 -5.69
CA ALA A 23 10.49 -12.67 -4.59
C ALA A 23 11.98 -13.00 -4.87
N ARG A 24 12.30 -13.48 -6.08
CA ARG A 24 13.69 -13.73 -6.48
C ARG A 24 14.52 -12.44 -6.48
N ARG A 25 13.95 -11.33 -6.95
CA ARG A 25 14.62 -10.03 -6.93
C ARG A 25 14.87 -9.57 -5.49
N TYR A 26 13.87 -9.68 -4.62
CA TYR A 26 13.99 -9.31 -3.21
C TYR A 26 15.09 -10.11 -2.50
N ARG A 27 15.16 -11.43 -2.68
CA ARG A 27 16.25 -12.26 -2.11
C ARG A 27 17.64 -11.81 -2.55
N ARG A 28 17.78 -11.35 -3.80
CA ARG A 28 19.10 -10.98 -4.35
C ARG A 28 19.50 -9.54 -4.09
N ARG A 29 18.55 -8.61 -4.06
CA ARG A 29 18.82 -7.16 -4.08
C ARG A 29 18.12 -6.39 -2.96
N GLY A 30 17.31 -7.05 -2.15
CA GLY A 30 16.47 -6.39 -1.14
C GLY A 30 15.34 -5.57 -1.78
N LEU A 31 14.86 -4.59 -1.03
CA LEU A 31 13.79 -3.69 -1.44
C LEU A 31 14.16 -2.89 -2.70
N ASP A 32 13.17 -2.63 -3.54
CA ASP A 32 13.29 -1.62 -4.61
C ASP A 32 13.43 -0.21 -4.01
N PRO A 33 13.90 0.79 -4.79
CA PRO A 33 14.19 2.12 -4.24
C PRO A 33 13.01 2.78 -3.53
N THR A 34 11.78 2.67 -4.06
CA THR A 34 10.58 3.26 -3.44
C THR A 34 10.23 2.53 -2.15
N SER A 35 10.19 1.19 -2.18
CA SER A 35 9.89 0.37 -1.00
C SER A 35 10.96 0.54 0.09
N ARG A 36 12.23 0.69 -0.31
CA ARG A 36 13.33 0.99 0.62
C ARG A 36 13.11 2.33 1.30
N ARG A 37 12.77 3.38 0.54
CA ARG A 37 12.51 4.70 1.10
C ARG A 37 11.35 4.70 2.08
N ILE A 38 10.28 3.95 1.77
CA ILE A 38 9.15 3.74 2.69
C ILE A 38 9.63 3.12 4.01
N ALA A 39 10.39 2.03 3.93
CA ALA A 39 10.89 1.35 5.12
C ALA A 39 11.84 2.25 5.95
N GLU A 40 12.71 3.03 5.30
CA GLU A 40 13.60 3.99 5.95
C GLU A 40 12.84 5.10 6.67
N LEU A 41 11.85 5.72 6.01
CA LEU A 41 11.01 6.75 6.62
C LEU A 41 10.28 6.25 7.87
N LEU A 42 9.73 5.04 7.81
CA LEU A 42 9.04 4.45 8.95
C LEU A 42 10.02 4.08 10.08
N LYS A 43 11.18 3.52 9.76
CA LYS A 43 12.24 3.23 10.76
C LYS A 43 12.71 4.50 11.47
N GLN A 44 12.86 5.61 10.75
CA GLN A 44 13.22 6.91 11.33
C GLN A 44 12.14 7.47 12.27
N GLN A 45 10.87 7.14 12.01
CA GLN A 45 9.74 7.53 12.86
C GLN A 45 9.53 6.61 14.06
N GLY A 46 10.33 5.52 14.16
CA GLY A 46 10.21 4.47 15.16
C GLY A 46 9.15 3.43 14.80
N VAL A 47 9.52 2.17 14.80
CA VAL A 47 8.60 1.05 14.45
C VAL A 47 8.52 0.00 15.55
N GLU A 48 9.41 0.09 16.55
CA GLU A 48 9.52 -0.90 17.61
C GLU A 48 8.23 -0.98 18.44
N GLY A 49 7.78 -2.19 18.69
CA GLY A 49 6.57 -2.46 19.48
C GLY A 49 5.25 -2.20 18.76
N ARG A 50 5.27 -1.64 17.54
CA ARG A 50 4.06 -1.26 16.79
C ARG A 50 3.49 -2.39 15.95
N THR A 51 2.25 -2.22 15.52
CA THR A 51 1.51 -3.08 14.58
C THR A 51 1.46 -2.46 13.20
N LEU A 52 1.39 -3.31 12.16
CA LEU A 52 1.39 -2.91 10.75
C LEU A 52 0.19 -3.50 10.00
N LEU A 53 -0.48 -2.67 9.22
CA LEU A 53 -1.40 -3.07 8.16
C LEU A 53 -0.82 -2.66 6.81
N GLU A 54 -0.54 -3.62 5.93
CA GLU A 54 -0.10 -3.36 4.57
C GLU A 54 -1.19 -3.82 3.59
N VAL A 55 -1.78 -2.89 2.84
CA VAL A 55 -2.80 -3.17 1.83
C VAL A 55 -2.13 -3.20 0.46
N GLY A 56 -2.30 -4.31 -0.28
CA GLY A 56 -1.63 -4.53 -1.56
C GLY A 56 -0.12 -4.72 -1.43
N GLY A 57 0.34 -5.37 -0.36
CA GLY A 57 1.77 -5.55 -0.06
C GLY A 57 2.51 -6.55 -0.96
N GLY A 58 1.80 -7.24 -1.84
CA GLY A 58 2.37 -8.21 -2.77
C GLY A 58 3.06 -9.35 -2.04
N ILE A 59 4.36 -9.52 -2.30
CA ILE A 59 5.19 -10.52 -1.61
C ILE A 59 5.49 -10.18 -0.14
N GLY A 60 5.09 -9.00 0.34
CA GLY A 60 5.32 -8.55 1.71
C GLY A 60 6.75 -8.10 2.01
N ALA A 61 7.48 -7.61 1.01
CA ALA A 61 8.88 -7.24 1.20
C ALA A 61 9.07 -6.10 2.21
N ILE A 62 8.20 -5.08 2.23
CA ILE A 62 8.28 -3.98 3.18
C ILE A 62 7.98 -4.48 4.59
N GLN A 63 6.90 -5.24 4.78
CA GLN A 63 6.53 -5.78 6.10
C GLN A 63 7.63 -6.67 6.68
N ILE A 64 8.31 -7.49 5.86
CA ILE A 64 9.44 -8.31 6.32
C ILE A 64 10.56 -7.44 6.88
N GLU A 65 10.94 -6.35 6.19
CA GLU A 65 11.99 -5.45 6.66
C GLU A 65 11.60 -4.64 7.91
N LEU A 66 10.30 -4.34 8.06
CA LEU A 66 9.78 -3.65 9.24
C LEU A 66 9.64 -4.60 10.43
N LEU A 67 9.25 -5.86 10.21
CA LEU A 67 9.22 -6.89 11.26
C LEU A 67 10.62 -7.20 11.81
N LYS A 68 11.65 -7.21 10.94
CA LYS A 68 13.05 -7.30 11.36
C LYS A 68 13.50 -6.08 12.17
N ALA A 69 12.88 -4.92 11.93
CA ALA A 69 13.20 -3.66 12.60
C ALA A 69 12.38 -3.41 13.88
N GLY A 70 11.55 -4.36 14.34
CA GLY A 70 10.85 -4.27 15.62
C GLY A 70 9.32 -4.15 15.55
N ILE A 71 8.69 -4.14 14.36
CA ILE A 71 7.23 -4.32 14.25
C ILE A 71 6.86 -5.65 14.92
N THR A 72 5.84 -5.66 15.77
CA THR A 72 5.44 -6.87 16.51
C THR A 72 4.65 -7.85 15.65
N ARG A 73 3.67 -7.35 14.92
CA ARG A 73 2.77 -8.12 14.06
C ARG A 73 2.38 -7.32 12.83
N ALA A 74 2.18 -7.99 11.71
CA ALA A 74 1.67 -7.40 10.49
C ALA A 74 0.43 -8.14 9.97
N VAL A 75 -0.51 -7.37 9.42
CA VAL A 75 -1.61 -7.87 8.58
C VAL A 75 -1.35 -7.42 7.17
N ASN A 76 -1.41 -8.35 6.21
CA ASN A 76 -1.29 -8.04 4.79
C ASN A 76 -2.60 -8.39 4.07
N ILE A 77 -3.16 -7.44 3.35
CA ILE A 77 -4.40 -7.64 2.60
C ILE A 77 -4.12 -7.53 1.11
N GLU A 78 -4.50 -8.56 0.38
CA GLU A 78 -4.38 -8.65 -1.07
C GLU A 78 -5.73 -8.79 -1.74
N LEU A 79 -5.91 -8.17 -2.90
CA LEU A 79 -7.12 -8.29 -3.69
C LEU A 79 -7.19 -9.63 -4.44
N THR A 80 -6.05 -10.28 -4.69
CA THR A 80 -5.95 -11.55 -5.42
C THR A 80 -5.03 -12.55 -4.73
N PRO A 81 -5.29 -13.86 -4.84
CA PRO A 81 -4.46 -14.88 -4.20
C PRO A 81 -3.12 -15.14 -4.91
N THR A 82 -2.83 -14.48 -6.03
CA THR A 82 -1.69 -14.80 -6.90
C THR A 82 -0.32 -14.59 -6.25
N TYR A 83 -0.25 -13.77 -5.21
CA TYR A 83 0.99 -13.50 -4.48
C TYR A 83 1.20 -14.41 -3.26
N GLU A 84 0.16 -15.16 -2.84
CA GLU A 84 0.18 -15.91 -1.57
C GLU A 84 1.30 -16.95 -1.50
N GLY A 85 1.48 -17.77 -2.54
CA GLY A 85 2.51 -18.82 -2.53
C GLY A 85 3.94 -18.26 -2.40
N ALA A 86 4.24 -17.17 -3.13
CA ALA A 86 5.56 -16.54 -3.07
C ALA A 86 5.79 -15.82 -1.73
N ALA A 87 4.76 -15.15 -1.21
CA ALA A 87 4.82 -14.44 0.07
C ALA A 87 4.99 -15.40 1.25
N GLN A 88 4.18 -16.45 1.33
CA GLN A 88 4.30 -17.47 2.37
C GLN A 88 5.67 -18.17 2.37
N THR A 89 6.22 -18.41 1.17
CA THR A 89 7.58 -18.97 1.05
C THR A 89 8.62 -18.01 1.65
N LEU A 90 8.56 -16.71 1.34
CA LEU A 90 9.46 -15.72 1.91
C LEU A 90 9.30 -15.60 3.44
N LEU A 91 8.09 -15.63 3.95
CA LEU A 91 7.82 -15.55 5.38
C LEU A 91 8.40 -16.75 6.14
N ARG A 92 8.29 -17.96 5.58
CA ARG A 92 8.92 -19.16 6.15
C ARG A 92 10.44 -19.07 6.11
N GLU A 93 11.03 -18.67 4.99
CA GLU A 93 12.48 -18.49 4.83
C GLU A 93 13.06 -17.46 5.80
N THR A 94 12.27 -16.45 6.18
CA THR A 94 12.72 -15.39 7.10
C THR A 94 12.36 -15.67 8.57
N GLY A 95 11.64 -16.77 8.87
CA GLY A 95 11.19 -17.11 10.22
C GLY A 95 10.11 -16.15 10.77
N LEU A 96 9.35 -15.48 9.89
CA LEU A 96 8.38 -14.46 10.28
C LEU A 96 6.92 -14.89 10.05
N ALA A 97 6.67 -16.16 9.68
CA ALA A 97 5.33 -16.64 9.33
C ALA A 97 4.31 -16.44 10.47
N ASP A 98 4.70 -16.68 11.71
CA ASP A 98 3.81 -16.56 12.88
C ASP A 98 3.49 -15.10 13.26
N ARG A 99 4.19 -14.13 12.67
CA ARG A 99 4.02 -12.71 12.93
C ARG A 99 3.24 -11.98 11.83
N VAL A 100 2.82 -12.69 10.77
CA VAL A 100 2.11 -12.11 9.63
C VAL A 100 0.83 -12.87 9.37
N GLU A 101 -0.27 -12.17 9.44
CA GLU A 101 -1.57 -12.64 8.95
C GLU A 101 -1.78 -12.12 7.52
N ARG A 102 -2.14 -13.04 6.60
CA ARG A 102 -2.44 -12.67 5.22
C ARG A 102 -3.90 -12.97 4.90
N ARG A 103 -4.58 -12.00 4.28
CA ARG A 103 -5.98 -12.12 3.88
C ARG A 103 -6.16 -11.75 2.41
N VAL A 104 -7.03 -12.48 1.71
CA VAL A 104 -7.42 -12.15 0.33
C VAL A 104 -8.83 -11.60 0.35
N MET A 105 -8.94 -10.28 0.21
CA MET A 105 -10.22 -9.57 0.26
C MET A 105 -10.10 -8.17 -0.35
N ASP A 106 -11.23 -7.56 -0.69
CA ASP A 106 -11.26 -6.13 -1.00
C ASP A 106 -11.31 -5.33 0.31
N PHE A 107 -10.17 -4.73 0.66
CA PHE A 107 -10.05 -3.95 1.90
C PHE A 107 -11.07 -2.81 1.98
N ALA A 108 -11.33 -2.10 0.88
CA ALA A 108 -12.24 -0.96 0.89
C ALA A 108 -13.72 -1.36 1.05
N GLU A 109 -14.06 -2.62 0.75
CA GLU A 109 -15.42 -3.16 0.94
C GLU A 109 -15.61 -3.81 2.32
N ALA A 110 -14.55 -4.37 2.89
CA ALA A 110 -14.62 -5.21 4.08
C ALA A 110 -13.85 -4.63 5.27
N THR A 111 -13.84 -3.32 5.42
CA THR A 111 -13.10 -2.59 6.48
C THR A 111 -13.45 -3.05 7.89
N ARG A 112 -14.70 -3.44 8.16
CA ARG A 112 -15.16 -3.89 9.48
C ARG A 112 -14.53 -5.20 9.94
N GLU A 113 -13.97 -5.96 9.01
CA GLU A 113 -13.32 -7.25 9.29
C GLU A 113 -11.82 -7.09 9.60
N VAL A 114 -11.30 -5.87 9.46
CA VAL A 114 -9.87 -5.57 9.60
C VAL A 114 -9.63 -4.72 10.85
N GLU A 115 -8.70 -5.16 11.66
CA GLU A 115 -8.30 -4.40 12.84
C GLU A 115 -7.47 -3.18 12.48
N VAL A 116 -7.61 -2.11 13.26
CA VAL A 116 -6.77 -0.92 13.14
C VAL A 116 -5.33 -1.23 13.56
N ALA A 117 -4.36 -0.61 12.91
CA ALA A 117 -2.93 -0.78 13.20
C ALA A 117 -2.28 0.58 13.49
N ASP A 118 -1.13 0.56 14.16
CA ASP A 118 -0.39 1.78 14.44
C ASP A 118 0.13 2.41 13.16
N ILE A 119 0.57 1.56 12.22
CA ILE A 119 1.08 1.96 10.90
C ILE A 119 0.25 1.30 9.80
N VAL A 120 -0.17 2.09 8.80
CA VAL A 120 -0.83 1.59 7.58
C VAL A 120 0.00 1.98 6.36
N ILE A 121 0.15 1.05 5.41
CA ILE A 121 0.90 1.28 4.16
C ILE A 121 0.01 0.98 2.95
N LEU A 122 -0.04 1.92 2.01
CA LEU A 122 -0.58 1.78 0.66
C LEU A 122 0.55 2.04 -0.36
N ASN A 123 1.36 1.02 -0.68
CA ASN A 123 2.46 1.20 -1.63
C ASN A 123 2.04 0.83 -3.05
N ARG A 124 1.87 1.83 -3.93
CA ARG A 124 1.48 1.67 -5.35
C ARG A 124 0.12 1.01 -5.55
N VAL A 125 -0.81 1.22 -4.64
CA VAL A 125 -2.14 0.60 -4.64
C VAL A 125 -3.20 1.55 -5.18
N LEU A 126 -3.15 2.83 -4.79
CA LEU A 126 -4.16 3.83 -5.17
C LEU A 126 -4.33 3.98 -6.68
N CYS A 127 -3.25 3.86 -7.45
CA CYS A 127 -3.30 3.92 -8.92
C CYS A 127 -3.96 2.70 -9.59
N CYS A 128 -4.22 1.65 -8.83
CA CYS A 128 -4.87 0.43 -9.30
C CYS A 128 -6.31 0.28 -8.83
N TYR A 129 -6.81 1.22 -8.00
CA TYR A 129 -8.13 1.15 -7.42
C TYR A 129 -9.02 2.31 -7.93
N PRO A 130 -10.22 2.04 -8.48
CA PRO A 130 -11.04 3.07 -9.11
C PRO A 130 -11.60 4.10 -8.12
N ASP A 131 -12.02 3.67 -6.94
CA ASP A 131 -12.55 4.53 -5.89
C ASP A 131 -11.45 4.89 -4.87
N MET A 132 -10.57 5.80 -5.30
CA MET A 132 -9.47 6.29 -4.46
C MET A 132 -9.96 6.89 -3.12
N PRO A 133 -11.03 7.72 -3.09
CA PRO A 133 -11.51 8.27 -1.82
C PRO A 133 -11.93 7.20 -0.82
N LYS A 134 -12.60 6.16 -1.27
CA LYS A 134 -13.03 5.05 -0.42
C LYS A 134 -11.83 4.28 0.15
N LEU A 135 -10.87 3.92 -0.71
CA LEU A 135 -9.68 3.17 -0.28
C LEU A 135 -8.76 4.00 0.62
N ALA A 136 -8.50 5.26 0.26
CA ALA A 136 -7.64 6.15 1.04
C ALA A 136 -8.27 6.53 2.38
N GLY A 137 -9.59 6.78 2.40
CA GLY A 137 -10.34 7.05 3.63
C GLY A 137 -10.34 5.85 4.56
N ALA A 138 -10.64 4.65 4.03
CA ALA A 138 -10.57 3.41 4.80
C ALA A 138 -9.19 3.18 5.43
N ALA A 139 -8.12 3.40 4.66
CA ALA A 139 -6.76 3.26 5.16
C ALA A 139 -6.43 4.31 6.24
N ALA A 140 -6.92 5.54 6.09
CA ALA A 140 -6.75 6.58 7.09
C ALA A 140 -7.49 6.24 8.39
N ASP A 141 -8.70 5.70 8.33
CA ASP A 141 -9.46 5.29 9.51
C ASP A 141 -8.81 4.13 10.27
N HIS A 142 -8.07 3.27 9.56
CA HIS A 142 -7.35 2.13 10.15
C HIS A 142 -5.95 2.50 10.67
N ALA A 143 -5.42 3.68 10.37
CA ALA A 143 -4.12 4.14 10.88
C ALA A 143 -4.30 4.83 12.24
N ARG A 144 -3.80 4.21 13.31
CA ARG A 144 -3.78 4.84 14.64
C ARG A 144 -2.81 6.00 14.71
N GLU A 145 -1.63 5.87 14.10
CA GLU A 145 -0.57 6.89 14.20
C GLU A 145 -0.11 7.38 12.82
N VAL A 146 0.23 6.46 11.92
CA VAL A 146 0.89 6.78 10.65
C VAL A 146 0.20 6.08 9.48
N LEU A 147 -0.13 6.85 8.46
CA LEU A 147 -0.45 6.35 7.13
C LEU A 147 0.64 6.74 6.16
N LEU A 148 1.19 5.77 5.46
CA LEU A 148 2.13 6.01 4.39
C LEU A 148 1.54 5.57 3.05
N VAL A 149 1.53 6.47 2.08
CA VAL A 149 0.99 6.23 0.74
C VAL A 149 2.02 6.53 -0.32
N SER A 150 2.05 5.72 -1.38
CA SER A 150 2.81 6.06 -2.57
C SER A 150 1.94 6.01 -3.82
N PHE A 151 2.14 6.99 -4.70
CA PHE A 151 1.38 7.18 -5.93
C PHE A 151 2.24 7.81 -7.03
N PRO A 152 1.85 7.69 -8.32
CA PRO A 152 2.58 8.32 -9.42
C PRO A 152 2.53 9.85 -9.31
N LYS A 153 3.63 10.51 -9.66
CA LYS A 153 3.65 11.97 -9.79
C LYS A 153 2.72 12.42 -10.90
N GLU A 154 2.01 13.52 -10.66
CA GLU A 154 1.21 14.17 -11.69
C GLU A 154 2.09 15.10 -12.54
N ARG A 155 2.67 14.53 -13.62
CA ARG A 155 3.39 15.27 -14.66
C ARG A 155 2.82 14.94 -16.03
N TRP A 156 2.96 15.85 -17.00
CA TRP A 156 2.45 15.65 -18.35
C TRP A 156 2.95 14.33 -18.99
N TRP A 157 4.25 14.01 -18.82
CA TRP A 157 4.83 12.76 -19.34
C TRP A 157 4.33 11.51 -18.60
N THR A 158 4.04 11.60 -17.30
CA THR A 158 3.41 10.50 -16.54
C THR A 158 2.01 10.20 -17.08
N ARG A 159 1.25 11.25 -17.40
CA ARG A 159 -0.07 11.11 -18.07
C ARG A 159 0.08 10.41 -19.40
N VAL A 160 1.05 10.81 -20.23
CA VAL A 160 1.31 10.17 -21.54
C VAL A 160 1.67 8.70 -21.37
N VAL A 161 2.61 8.36 -20.48
CA VAL A 161 3.04 6.97 -20.22
C VAL A 161 1.87 6.10 -19.76
N ILE A 162 1.06 6.59 -18.83
CA ILE A 162 -0.11 5.86 -18.31
C ILE A 162 -1.16 5.71 -19.42
N SER A 163 -1.45 6.76 -20.19
CA SER A 163 -2.43 6.68 -21.30
C SER A 163 -2.00 5.70 -22.39
N LEU A 164 -0.72 5.66 -22.72
CA LEU A 164 -0.18 4.66 -23.68
C LEU A 164 -0.28 3.24 -23.11
N GLY A 165 0.01 3.07 -21.81
CA GLY A 165 -0.16 1.81 -21.11
C GLY A 165 -1.61 1.33 -21.12
N ASP A 166 -2.56 2.20 -20.78
CA ASP A 166 -4.00 1.90 -20.82
C ASP A 166 -4.48 1.57 -22.24
N LEU A 167 -4.00 2.31 -23.26
CA LEU A 167 -4.32 2.00 -24.64
C LEU A 167 -3.83 0.60 -25.03
N ALA A 168 -2.60 0.24 -24.67
CA ALA A 168 -2.06 -1.10 -24.92
C ALA A 168 -2.87 -2.19 -24.22
N LEU A 169 -3.30 -1.95 -22.97
CA LEU A 169 -4.18 -2.86 -22.23
C LEU A 169 -5.54 -3.03 -22.90
N ARG A 170 -6.15 -1.94 -23.36
CA ARG A 170 -7.45 -1.96 -24.08
C ARG A 170 -7.34 -2.71 -25.42
N VAL A 171 -6.31 -2.43 -26.22
CA VAL A 171 -6.04 -3.15 -27.48
C VAL A 171 -5.83 -4.65 -27.20
N GLY A 172 -5.13 -5.00 -26.11
CA GLY A 172 -4.96 -6.37 -25.64
C GLY A 172 -6.20 -6.98 -24.98
N ARG A 173 -7.36 -6.29 -24.99
CA ARG A 173 -8.62 -6.71 -24.35
C ARG A 173 -8.45 -7.09 -22.87
N ARG A 174 -7.57 -6.38 -22.15
CA ARG A 174 -7.31 -6.62 -20.73
C ARG A 174 -8.27 -5.79 -19.87
N GLN A 175 -8.93 -6.44 -18.92
CA GLN A 175 -9.87 -5.83 -17.98
C GLN A 175 -9.12 -5.20 -16.79
N PHE A 176 -8.18 -4.31 -17.07
CA PHE A 176 -7.40 -3.57 -16.08
C PHE A 176 -7.14 -2.14 -16.57
N GLN A 177 -7.20 -1.18 -15.68
CA GLN A 177 -6.92 0.23 -15.94
C GLN A 177 -6.04 0.80 -14.83
N ILE A 178 -5.14 1.71 -15.20
CA ILE A 178 -4.34 2.49 -14.26
C ILE A 178 -5.03 3.83 -14.05
N PHE A 179 -5.29 4.19 -12.81
CA PHE A 179 -5.91 5.46 -12.46
C PHE A 179 -4.85 6.46 -12.02
N LEU A 180 -4.84 7.63 -12.62
CA LEU A 180 -4.01 8.76 -12.19
C LEU A 180 -4.87 9.68 -11.33
N HIS A 181 -4.79 9.48 -10.02
CA HIS A 181 -5.44 10.36 -9.05
C HIS A 181 -4.55 11.55 -8.74
N ALA A 182 -5.14 12.75 -8.69
CA ALA A 182 -4.41 13.97 -8.37
C ALA A 182 -3.85 13.90 -6.93
N PRO A 183 -2.55 14.17 -6.72
CA PRO A 183 -1.90 14.06 -5.41
C PRO A 183 -2.56 14.87 -4.30
N ASP A 184 -3.02 16.08 -4.62
CA ASP A 184 -3.74 16.96 -3.70
C ASP A 184 -5.07 16.34 -3.23
N LYS A 185 -5.79 15.65 -4.11
CA LYS A 185 -7.03 14.95 -3.77
C LYS A 185 -6.78 13.76 -2.86
N ILE A 186 -5.69 13.02 -3.06
CA ILE A 186 -5.30 11.90 -2.19
C ILE A 186 -5.01 12.44 -0.79
N ILE A 187 -4.15 13.47 -0.69
CA ILE A 187 -3.76 14.09 0.58
C ILE A 187 -4.99 14.68 1.28
N ALA A 188 -5.78 15.49 0.57
CA ALA A 188 -7.00 16.09 1.14
C ALA A 188 -8.03 15.04 1.63
N THR A 189 -8.10 13.89 0.96
CA THR A 189 -8.96 12.79 1.44
C THR A 189 -8.46 12.25 2.77
N VAL A 190 -7.18 11.94 2.88
CA VAL A 190 -6.58 11.42 4.11
C VAL A 190 -6.66 12.45 5.25
N GLU A 191 -6.44 13.74 4.95
CA GLU A 191 -6.49 14.81 5.94
C GLU A 191 -7.89 15.00 6.54
N ARG A 192 -8.95 14.78 5.75
CA ARG A 192 -10.34 14.79 6.25
C ARG A 192 -10.62 13.70 7.29
N HIS A 193 -9.83 12.63 7.29
CA HIS A 193 -9.87 11.55 8.27
C HIS A 193 -8.94 11.77 9.48
N GLY A 194 -8.46 13.01 9.70
CA GLY A 194 -7.74 13.41 10.91
C GLY A 194 -6.24 13.12 10.90
N LEU A 195 -5.63 12.84 9.75
CA LEU A 195 -4.19 12.77 9.61
C LEU A 195 -3.66 14.06 8.97
N LYS A 196 -2.40 14.40 9.27
CA LYS A 196 -1.69 15.55 8.67
C LYS A 196 -0.40 15.10 8.04
N ILE A 197 -0.08 15.70 6.89
CA ILE A 197 1.16 15.40 6.18
C ILE A 197 2.37 15.82 7.01
N VAL A 198 3.33 14.90 7.18
CA VAL A 198 4.59 15.16 7.89
C VAL A 198 5.81 15.02 6.97
N SER A 199 5.68 14.30 5.87
CA SER A 199 6.73 14.15 4.87
C SER A 199 6.10 13.90 3.51
N ASN A 200 6.66 14.53 2.48
CA ASN A 200 6.22 14.35 1.09
C ASN A 200 7.44 14.34 0.19
N GLU A 201 7.88 13.17 -0.19
CA GLU A 201 9.09 12.96 -0.96
C GLU A 201 8.79 12.48 -2.36
N THR A 202 9.59 12.95 -3.29
CA THR A 202 9.40 12.62 -4.70
C THR A 202 10.64 11.95 -5.28
N SER A 203 10.46 10.81 -5.93
CA SER A 203 11.46 10.17 -6.78
C SER A 203 11.20 10.49 -8.26
N PHE A 204 11.85 9.79 -9.18
CA PHE A 204 11.63 10.02 -10.61
C PHE A 204 10.14 9.85 -11.01
N PHE A 205 9.52 8.75 -10.65
CA PHE A 205 8.14 8.41 -11.03
C PHE A 205 7.15 8.46 -9.86
N TRP A 206 7.60 8.09 -8.65
CA TRP A 206 6.75 7.92 -7.48
C TRP A 206 6.88 9.10 -6.51
N GLN A 207 5.76 9.43 -5.89
CA GLN A 207 5.68 10.29 -4.73
C GLN A 207 5.33 9.43 -3.53
N VAL A 208 5.98 9.68 -2.40
CA VAL A 208 5.77 9.00 -1.11
C VAL A 208 5.37 10.05 -0.10
N ALA A 209 4.17 9.95 0.44
CA ALA A 209 3.67 10.82 1.48
C ALA A 209 3.47 10.04 2.78
N SER A 210 4.02 10.57 3.88
CA SER A 210 3.76 10.10 5.23
C SER A 210 2.86 11.10 5.93
N LEU A 211 1.76 10.59 6.50
CA LEU A 211 0.79 11.39 7.24
C LEU A 211 0.65 10.81 8.65
N ARG A 212 0.56 11.67 9.64
CA ARG A 212 0.38 11.27 11.05
C ARG A 212 -0.97 11.75 11.57
N ARG A 213 -1.56 10.94 12.45
CA ARG A 213 -2.75 11.34 13.16
C ARG A 213 -2.41 12.48 14.12
N THR A 214 -3.12 13.56 14.00
CA THR A 214 -3.07 14.68 14.95
C THR A 214 -3.61 14.15 16.28
N ALA A 215 -2.85 14.22 17.35
CA ALA A 215 -3.38 13.96 18.68
C ALA A 215 -4.60 14.86 18.86
N LEU A 216 -5.74 14.26 19.16
CA LEU A 216 -6.87 15.04 19.64
C LEU A 216 -6.38 15.82 20.86
N ALA A 217 -6.43 17.15 20.81
CA ALA A 217 -6.17 17.97 21.98
C ALA A 217 -7.02 17.39 23.13
N PRO A 218 -6.45 17.21 24.34
CA PRO A 218 -7.24 16.74 25.47
C PRO A 218 -8.45 17.64 25.56
N ARG A 219 -9.64 17.03 25.57
CA ARG A 219 -10.86 17.80 25.80
C ARG A 219 -10.64 18.52 27.13
N SER A 220 -10.51 19.85 27.06
CA SER A 220 -10.48 20.69 28.24
C SER A 220 -11.79 20.39 29.00
N GLY A 221 -11.66 19.62 30.07
CA GLY A 221 -12.76 19.36 30.98
C GLY A 221 -13.23 20.72 31.50
N HIS A 222 -14.46 21.06 31.17
CA HIS A 222 -15.14 22.09 31.90
C HIS A 222 -15.44 21.50 33.27
N ALA A 223 -14.74 22.01 34.26
CA ALA A 223 -15.10 21.87 35.68
C ALA A 223 -16.33 22.72 35.95
#